data_7927493c63215d1c2cbf3f20a094e73e
#
_entry.id   7927493c63215d1c2cbf3f20a094e73e
#
_cell.length_a   1.000
_cell.length_b   1.000
_cell.length_c   1.000
_cell.angle_alpha   90.00
_cell.angle_beta   90.00
_cell.angle_gamma   90.00
#
_symmetry.space_group_name_H-M   'P 1'
#
loop_
_entity.id
_entity.type
_entity.pdbx_description
1 polymer ?
#
loop_
_entity_poly.entity_id
_entity_poly.type
_entity_poly.pdbx_seq_one_letter_code
_entity_poly.pdbx_strand_id
1 'polypeptide(L)'
;MSWLKFNPYAYDLAEAVGLVRRGLEAAERAMRDDEERVAAEMAENDRKIGAGEVGGPTFDSDGDLLNDPNEVYHYDFMAIKSTQMEVRKSMMIALYHAWERVVRKMTKLTTSKDNHGALAAALAAMDIPVSPEVENLRRLVNLVKHNSKEKMLKLWEVRPDLFYRGFEPEVHFPDDWADTIELSSEQIAVFLTP
;
A
#
# COMPACT_ATOMS: atom_id res chain seq x y z
N MET A 1 -38.72 23.72 -5.43
CA MET A 1 -38.25 22.38 -5.04
C MET A 1 -37.02 22.06 -5.87
N SER A 2 -35.82 22.07 -5.26
CA SER A 2 -34.59 21.69 -5.94
C SER A 2 -34.53 20.17 -6.01
N TRP A 3 -34.70 19.64 -7.23
CA TRP A 3 -34.47 18.22 -7.47
C TRP A 3 -32.97 17.97 -7.31
N LEU A 4 -32.55 17.19 -6.31
CA LEU A 4 -31.19 16.68 -6.21
C LEU A 4 -30.88 15.92 -7.49
N LYS A 5 -30.03 16.49 -8.34
CA LYS A 5 -29.58 15.82 -9.57
C LYS A 5 -28.68 14.67 -9.15
N PHE A 6 -29.18 13.45 -9.25
CA PHE A 6 -28.38 12.25 -9.04
C PHE A 6 -27.24 12.20 -10.07
N ASN A 7 -25.99 12.10 -9.59
CA ASN A 7 -24.83 11.92 -10.43
C ASN A 7 -24.41 10.43 -10.43
N PRO A 8 -24.73 9.66 -11.47
CA PRO A 8 -24.43 8.23 -11.51
C PRO A 8 -22.93 7.93 -11.47
N TYR A 9 -22.09 8.82 -11.99
CA TYR A 9 -20.64 8.62 -12.00
C TYR A 9 -20.03 8.84 -10.61
N ALA A 10 -20.52 9.81 -9.85
CA ALA A 10 -20.13 10.01 -8.47
C ALA A 10 -20.51 8.78 -7.62
N TYR A 11 -21.71 8.23 -7.87
CA TYR A 11 -22.16 6.99 -7.23
C TYR A 11 -21.26 5.81 -7.61
N ASP A 12 -21.00 5.58 -8.92
CA ASP A 12 -20.13 4.50 -9.40
C ASP A 12 -18.72 4.60 -8.79
N LEU A 13 -18.17 5.81 -8.63
CA LEU A 13 -16.88 6.03 -8.00
C LEU A 13 -16.91 5.72 -6.51
N ALA A 14 -17.92 6.22 -5.80
CA ALA A 14 -18.07 5.97 -4.36
C ALA A 14 -18.23 4.46 -4.05
N GLU A 15 -18.99 3.75 -4.88
CA GLU A 15 -19.11 2.29 -4.80
C GLU A 15 -17.77 1.58 -5.01
N ALA A 16 -17.01 1.98 -6.05
CA ALA A 16 -15.72 1.39 -6.35
C ALA A 16 -14.69 1.65 -5.24
N VAL A 17 -14.65 2.88 -4.69
CA VAL A 17 -13.82 3.22 -3.51
C VAL A 17 -14.24 2.39 -2.30
N GLY A 18 -15.55 2.25 -2.06
CA GLY A 18 -16.08 1.42 -0.99
C GLY A 18 -15.70 -0.06 -1.11
N LEU A 19 -15.64 -0.61 -2.32
CA LEU A 19 -15.17 -1.99 -2.57
C LEU A 19 -13.68 -2.14 -2.22
N VAL A 20 -12.84 -1.21 -2.68
CA VAL A 20 -11.40 -1.23 -2.38
C VAL A 20 -11.18 -1.12 -0.87
N ARG A 21 -11.88 -0.20 -0.19
CA ARG A 21 -11.81 -0.03 1.27
C ARG A 21 -12.18 -1.32 2.01
N ARG A 22 -13.31 -1.95 1.70
CA ARG A 22 -13.74 -3.21 2.34
C ARG A 22 -12.74 -4.34 2.10
N GLY A 23 -12.17 -4.42 0.88
CA GLY A 23 -11.14 -5.41 0.55
C GLY A 23 -9.87 -5.22 1.39
N LEU A 24 -9.40 -3.98 1.51
CA LEU A 24 -8.24 -3.64 2.33
C LEU A 24 -8.48 -3.96 3.82
N GLU A 25 -9.61 -3.52 4.37
CA GLU A 25 -9.98 -3.79 5.77
C GLU A 25 -10.08 -5.29 6.09
N ALA A 26 -10.58 -6.08 5.13
CA ALA A 26 -10.64 -7.54 5.30
C ALA A 26 -9.24 -8.18 5.29
N ALA A 27 -8.38 -7.75 4.37
CA ALA A 27 -7.01 -8.23 4.29
C ALA A 27 -6.20 -7.83 5.54
N GLU A 28 -6.33 -6.59 6.01
CA GLU A 28 -5.65 -6.12 7.21
C GLU A 28 -6.13 -6.84 8.49
N ARG A 29 -7.40 -7.22 8.57
CA ARG A 29 -7.87 -8.08 9.67
C ARG A 29 -7.21 -9.46 9.64
N ALA A 30 -7.21 -10.11 8.49
CA ALA A 30 -6.58 -11.43 8.34
C ALA A 30 -5.09 -11.41 8.71
N MET A 31 -4.37 -10.36 8.32
CA MET A 31 -2.95 -10.22 8.66
C MET A 31 -2.72 -9.94 10.15
N ARG A 32 -3.60 -9.20 10.83
CA ARG A 32 -3.54 -9.06 12.29
C ARG A 32 -3.81 -10.37 13.01
N ASP A 33 -4.80 -11.14 12.56
CA ASP A 33 -5.10 -12.45 13.12
C ASP A 33 -3.88 -13.40 12.97
N ASP A 34 -3.16 -13.32 11.84
CA ASP A 34 -1.90 -14.06 11.63
C ASP A 34 -0.78 -13.57 12.55
N GLU A 35 -0.60 -12.25 12.72
CA GLU A 35 0.37 -11.69 13.67
C GLU A 35 0.10 -12.16 15.09
N GLU A 36 -1.16 -12.13 15.53
CA GLU A 36 -1.57 -12.60 16.87
C GLU A 36 -1.31 -14.10 17.06
N ARG A 37 -1.58 -14.91 16.02
CA ARG A 37 -1.29 -16.35 16.03
C ARG A 37 0.22 -16.61 16.18
N VAL A 38 1.05 -15.96 15.35
CA VAL A 38 2.51 -16.12 15.42
C VAL A 38 3.07 -15.66 16.76
N ALA A 39 2.56 -14.54 17.31
CA ALA A 39 2.94 -14.06 18.63
C ALA A 39 2.60 -15.06 19.74
N ALA A 40 1.44 -15.69 19.66
CA ALA A 40 1.02 -16.70 20.63
C ALA A 40 1.88 -17.97 20.54
N GLU A 41 2.21 -18.43 19.34
CA GLU A 41 3.09 -19.58 19.11
C GLU A 41 4.51 -19.32 19.63
N MET A 42 5.05 -18.12 19.38
CA MET A 42 6.37 -17.69 19.88
C MET A 42 6.37 -17.65 21.43
N ALA A 43 5.34 -17.06 22.05
CA ALA A 43 5.22 -17.00 23.51
C ALA A 43 5.13 -18.41 24.15
N GLU A 44 4.44 -19.34 23.51
CA GLU A 44 4.37 -20.73 23.98
C GLU A 44 5.72 -21.43 23.81
N ASN A 45 6.46 -21.14 22.74
CA ASN A 45 7.83 -21.65 22.55
C ASN A 45 8.78 -21.12 23.64
N ASP A 46 8.72 -19.83 23.96
CA ASP A 46 9.49 -19.22 25.05
C ASP A 46 9.17 -19.87 26.41
N ARG A 47 7.89 -20.17 26.65
CA ARG A 47 7.47 -20.89 27.86
C ARG A 47 8.12 -22.28 27.95
N LYS A 48 8.16 -23.03 26.83
CA LYS A 48 8.78 -24.37 26.73
C LYS A 48 10.29 -24.32 26.92
N ILE A 49 10.94 -23.29 26.34
CA ILE A 49 12.37 -23.04 26.55
C ILE A 49 12.64 -22.79 28.05
N GLY A 50 11.85 -21.91 28.67
CA GLY A 50 11.99 -21.61 30.10
C GLY A 50 11.73 -22.79 31.01
N ALA A 51 10.89 -23.74 30.59
CA ALA A 51 10.65 -25.01 31.30
C ALA A 51 11.71 -26.09 31.03
N GLY A 52 12.65 -25.86 30.11
CA GLY A 52 13.64 -26.85 29.68
C GLY A 52 13.05 -27.97 28.80
N GLU A 53 11.85 -27.81 28.26
CA GLU A 53 11.18 -28.77 27.38
C GLU A 53 11.76 -28.70 25.95
N VAL A 54 12.28 -27.53 25.55
CA VAL A 54 12.91 -27.23 24.26
C VAL A 54 14.25 -26.54 24.53
N GLY A 55 15.26 -26.81 23.69
CA GLY A 55 16.57 -26.14 23.78
C GLY A 55 16.44 -24.63 23.54
N GLY A 56 17.13 -23.85 24.38
CA GLY A 56 17.22 -22.39 24.22
C GLY A 56 18.22 -21.97 23.13
N PRO A 57 18.40 -20.64 22.96
CA PRO A 57 19.39 -20.12 22.03
C PRO A 57 20.80 -20.60 22.39
N THR A 58 21.60 -20.87 21.36
CA THR A 58 23.00 -21.30 21.54
C THR A 58 23.92 -20.26 20.94
N PHE A 59 25.11 -20.13 21.55
CA PHE A 59 26.09 -19.13 21.17
C PHE A 59 27.46 -19.81 20.97
N ASP A 60 28.31 -19.25 20.13
CA ASP A 60 29.69 -19.69 19.98
C ASP A 60 30.61 -19.15 21.09
N SER A 61 31.95 -19.42 20.96
CA SER A 61 32.93 -18.95 21.92
C SER A 61 33.12 -17.45 21.98
N ASP A 62 32.75 -16.75 20.90
CA ASP A 62 32.87 -15.30 20.75
C ASP A 62 31.58 -14.56 21.15
N GLY A 63 30.53 -15.32 21.48
CA GLY A 63 29.22 -14.83 21.91
C GLY A 63 28.25 -14.57 20.78
N ASP A 64 28.57 -15.00 19.56
CA ASP A 64 27.69 -14.89 18.42
C ASP A 64 26.60 -15.96 18.46
N LEU A 65 25.37 -15.56 18.08
CA LEU A 65 24.20 -16.43 18.07
C LEU A 65 24.34 -17.51 16.98
N LEU A 66 24.44 -18.79 17.40
CA LEU A 66 24.48 -19.93 16.48
C LEU A 66 23.14 -20.50 16.12
N ASN A 67 22.18 -20.44 17.07
CA ASN A 67 20.84 -20.94 16.87
C ASN A 67 19.86 -20.14 17.72
N ASP A 68 18.82 -19.62 17.07
CA ASP A 68 17.67 -19.00 17.73
C ASP A 68 16.44 -19.89 17.51
N PRO A 69 15.89 -20.52 18.56
CA PRO A 69 14.69 -21.33 18.43
C PRO A 69 13.44 -20.52 18.03
N ASN A 70 13.50 -19.17 18.07
CA ASN A 70 12.46 -18.27 17.66
C ASN A 70 12.65 -17.69 16.25
N GLU A 71 13.73 -18.04 15.55
CA GLU A 71 14.07 -17.50 14.23
C GLU A 71 12.91 -17.67 13.21
N VAL A 72 12.24 -18.82 13.24
CA VAL A 72 11.10 -19.10 12.35
C VAL A 72 9.96 -18.09 12.55
N TYR A 73 9.66 -17.71 13.78
CA TYR A 73 8.61 -16.73 14.08
C TYR A 73 9.01 -15.33 13.62
N HIS A 74 10.29 -14.97 13.71
CA HIS A 74 10.77 -13.70 13.15
C HIS A 74 10.62 -13.64 11.63
N TYR A 75 10.91 -14.73 10.91
CA TYR A 75 10.65 -14.81 9.47
C TYR A 75 9.16 -14.73 9.15
N ASP A 76 8.30 -15.39 9.93
CA ASP A 76 6.85 -15.30 9.75
C ASP A 76 6.34 -13.88 9.92
N PHE A 77 6.79 -13.15 10.95
CA PHE A 77 6.44 -11.73 11.13
C PHE A 77 6.91 -10.87 9.96
N MET A 78 8.13 -11.08 9.47
CA MET A 78 8.64 -10.35 8.30
C MET A 78 7.80 -10.65 7.04
N ALA A 79 7.42 -11.91 6.82
CA ALA A 79 6.58 -12.32 5.70
C ALA A 79 5.18 -11.69 5.77
N ILE A 80 4.56 -11.63 6.96
CA ILE A 80 3.26 -10.98 7.17
C ILE A 80 3.36 -9.49 6.84
N LYS A 81 4.40 -8.81 7.34
CA LYS A 81 4.61 -7.37 7.07
C LYS A 81 4.86 -7.05 5.61
N SER A 82 5.68 -7.87 4.95
CA SER A 82 5.91 -7.76 3.50
C SER A 82 4.61 -7.95 2.72
N THR A 83 3.84 -8.99 3.06
CA THR A 83 2.53 -9.24 2.45
C THR A 83 1.56 -8.08 2.65
N GLN A 84 1.53 -7.51 3.86
CA GLN A 84 0.70 -6.34 4.17
C GLN A 84 1.04 -5.15 3.27
N MET A 85 2.33 -4.88 3.05
CA MET A 85 2.76 -3.80 2.18
C MET A 85 2.36 -4.04 0.73
N GLU A 86 2.55 -5.26 0.22
CA GLU A 86 2.16 -5.60 -1.16
C GLU A 86 0.64 -5.52 -1.38
N VAL A 87 -0.16 -5.92 -0.39
CA VAL A 87 -1.62 -5.76 -0.45
C VAL A 87 -1.99 -4.27 -0.49
N ARG A 88 -1.37 -3.44 0.34
CA ARG A 88 -1.60 -1.98 0.35
C ARG A 88 -1.26 -1.35 -0.99
N LYS A 89 -0.09 -1.64 -1.56
CA LYS A 89 0.32 -1.18 -2.89
C LYS A 89 -0.68 -1.61 -3.98
N SER A 90 -1.11 -2.88 -3.94
CA SER A 90 -2.07 -3.43 -4.90
C SER A 90 -3.44 -2.75 -4.80
N MET A 91 -3.91 -2.43 -3.59
CA MET A 91 -5.16 -1.70 -3.39
C MET A 91 -5.08 -0.27 -3.89
N MET A 92 -3.93 0.40 -3.79
CA MET A 92 -3.73 1.73 -4.40
C MET A 92 -3.80 1.67 -5.94
N ILE A 93 -3.23 0.64 -6.54
CA ILE A 93 -3.37 0.40 -7.99
C ILE A 93 -4.85 0.19 -8.36
N ALA A 94 -5.57 -0.63 -7.62
CA ALA A 94 -6.99 -0.89 -7.85
C ALA A 94 -7.83 0.39 -7.72
N LEU A 95 -7.53 1.23 -6.73
CA LEU A 95 -8.19 2.51 -6.51
C LEU A 95 -7.99 3.47 -7.70
N TYR A 96 -6.75 3.62 -8.16
CA TYR A 96 -6.46 4.47 -9.32
C TYR A 96 -7.17 3.98 -10.59
N HIS A 97 -7.15 2.67 -10.83
CA HIS A 97 -7.86 2.10 -11.98
C HIS A 97 -9.39 2.21 -11.86
N ALA A 98 -9.94 2.20 -10.65
CA ALA A 98 -11.34 2.48 -10.43
C ALA A 98 -11.69 3.91 -10.85
N TRP A 99 -10.91 4.90 -10.41
CA TRP A 99 -11.05 6.30 -10.83
C TRP A 99 -10.93 6.43 -12.35
N GLU A 100 -9.87 5.90 -12.95
CA GLU A 100 -9.64 5.94 -14.40
C GLU A 100 -10.82 5.40 -15.20
N ARG A 101 -11.36 4.26 -14.79
CA ARG A 101 -12.49 3.59 -15.45
C ARG A 101 -13.75 4.45 -15.40
N VAL A 102 -14.07 5.04 -14.25
CA VAL A 102 -15.25 5.91 -14.09
C VAL A 102 -15.11 7.19 -14.92
N VAL A 103 -13.92 7.81 -14.87
CA VAL A 103 -13.66 9.02 -15.66
C VAL A 103 -13.74 8.75 -17.16
N ARG A 104 -13.16 7.63 -17.64
CA ARG A 104 -13.28 7.22 -19.05
C ARG A 104 -14.72 7.03 -19.47
N LYS A 105 -15.54 6.39 -18.65
CA LYS A 105 -16.98 6.22 -18.90
C LYS A 105 -17.72 7.57 -18.97
N MET A 106 -17.38 8.49 -18.08
CA MET A 106 -18.00 9.82 -18.00
C MET A 106 -17.60 10.71 -19.19
N THR A 107 -16.31 10.75 -19.54
CA THR A 107 -15.74 11.59 -20.59
C THR A 107 -15.86 10.97 -21.99
N LYS A 108 -16.25 9.69 -22.09
CA LYS A 108 -16.28 8.88 -23.33
C LYS A 108 -14.92 8.73 -24.01
N LEU A 109 -13.83 8.97 -23.29
CA LEU A 109 -12.48 8.73 -23.77
C LEU A 109 -12.13 7.24 -23.58
N THR A 110 -12.03 6.51 -24.69
CA THR A 110 -11.94 5.04 -24.66
C THR A 110 -10.66 4.51 -25.31
N THR A 111 -9.82 5.38 -25.87
CA THR A 111 -8.62 4.95 -26.58
C THR A 111 -7.44 4.72 -25.61
N SER A 112 -6.54 3.83 -25.99
CA SER A 112 -5.29 3.59 -25.23
C SER A 112 -4.35 4.80 -25.21
N LYS A 113 -4.58 5.79 -26.10
CA LYS A 113 -3.81 7.05 -26.18
C LYS A 113 -4.28 8.08 -25.15
N ASP A 114 -5.47 7.89 -24.59
CA ASP A 114 -6.04 8.79 -23.60
C ASP A 114 -5.38 8.52 -22.24
N ASN A 115 -4.29 9.22 -21.98
CA ASN A 115 -3.56 9.15 -20.72
C ASN A 115 -4.23 9.98 -19.62
N HIS A 116 -3.68 9.96 -18.40
CA HIS A 116 -4.18 10.73 -17.27
C HIS A 116 -4.37 12.21 -17.58
N GLY A 117 -3.44 12.84 -18.30
CA GLY A 117 -3.53 14.26 -18.68
C GLY A 117 -4.75 14.54 -19.56
N ALA A 118 -5.07 13.66 -20.50
CA ALA A 118 -6.26 13.77 -21.34
C ALA A 118 -7.56 13.62 -20.51
N LEU A 119 -7.57 12.69 -19.55
CA LEU A 119 -8.71 12.52 -18.65
C LEU A 119 -8.89 13.73 -17.74
N ALA A 120 -7.82 14.27 -17.17
CA ALA A 120 -7.85 15.47 -16.34
C ALA A 120 -8.35 16.70 -17.13
N ALA A 121 -7.85 16.88 -18.37
CA ALA A 121 -8.29 17.97 -19.25
C ALA A 121 -9.77 17.85 -19.60
N ALA A 122 -10.26 16.63 -19.88
CA ALA A 122 -11.69 16.41 -20.16
C ALA A 122 -12.58 16.69 -18.94
N LEU A 123 -12.14 16.35 -17.73
CA LEU A 123 -12.85 16.71 -16.49
C LEU A 123 -12.87 18.22 -16.27
N ALA A 124 -11.73 18.90 -16.48
CA ALA A 124 -11.65 20.36 -16.38
C ALA A 124 -12.58 21.06 -17.37
N ALA A 125 -12.73 20.53 -18.60
CA ALA A 125 -13.70 21.04 -19.58
C ALA A 125 -15.18 20.85 -19.16
N MET A 126 -15.43 20.01 -18.17
CA MET A 126 -16.75 19.79 -17.55
C MET A 126 -16.91 20.52 -16.20
N ASP A 127 -16.00 21.44 -15.86
CA ASP A 127 -15.91 22.14 -14.58
C ASP A 127 -15.76 21.19 -13.36
N ILE A 128 -15.13 20.04 -13.57
CA ILE A 128 -14.84 19.06 -12.51
C ILE A 128 -13.33 19.07 -12.22
N PRO A 129 -12.90 19.65 -11.08
CA PRO A 129 -11.48 19.66 -10.73
C PRO A 129 -11.01 18.26 -10.33
N VAL A 130 -9.78 17.91 -10.75
CA VAL A 130 -9.12 16.70 -10.27
C VAL A 130 -8.41 17.04 -8.95
N SER A 131 -8.68 16.25 -7.92
CA SER A 131 -8.01 16.40 -6.62
C SER A 131 -6.50 16.18 -6.76
N PRO A 132 -5.64 16.96 -6.08
CA PRO A 132 -4.20 16.69 -5.99
C PRO A 132 -3.87 15.27 -5.53
N GLU A 133 -4.72 14.67 -4.69
CA GLU A 133 -4.51 13.30 -4.20
C GLU A 133 -4.67 12.25 -5.31
N VAL A 134 -5.47 12.49 -6.33
CA VAL A 134 -5.53 11.62 -7.51
C VAL A 134 -4.22 11.65 -8.30
N GLU A 135 -3.59 12.82 -8.42
CA GLU A 135 -2.27 12.96 -9.05
C GLU A 135 -1.18 12.27 -8.22
N ASN A 136 -1.22 12.41 -6.90
CA ASN A 136 -0.32 11.73 -5.98
C ASN A 136 -0.49 10.21 -6.06
N LEU A 137 -1.73 9.73 -6.08
CA LEU A 137 -2.05 8.32 -6.27
C LEU A 137 -1.52 7.80 -7.62
N ARG A 138 -1.68 8.58 -8.69
CA ARG A 138 -1.10 8.23 -10.00
C ARG A 138 0.42 8.09 -9.95
N ARG A 139 1.11 9.02 -9.26
CA ARG A 139 2.58 8.96 -9.11
C ARG A 139 3.00 7.72 -8.34
N LEU A 140 2.31 7.39 -7.25
CA LEU A 140 2.53 6.18 -6.47
C LEU A 140 2.34 4.93 -7.35
N VAL A 141 1.22 4.83 -8.06
CA VAL A 141 0.92 3.70 -8.95
C VAL A 141 1.96 3.57 -10.07
N ASN A 142 2.42 4.69 -10.62
CA ASN A 142 3.47 4.67 -11.63
C ASN A 142 4.82 4.18 -11.09
N LEU A 143 5.18 4.53 -9.85
CA LEU A 143 6.37 3.99 -9.22
C LEU A 143 6.25 2.48 -9.02
N VAL A 144 5.16 2.01 -8.42
CA VAL A 144 4.95 0.57 -8.16
C VAL A 144 4.93 -0.25 -9.46
N LYS A 145 4.37 0.29 -10.55
CA LYS A 145 4.29 -0.44 -11.84
C LYS A 145 5.56 -0.42 -12.67
N HIS A 146 6.34 0.64 -12.58
CA HIS A 146 7.47 0.87 -13.50
C HIS A 146 8.83 0.85 -12.81
N ASN A 147 8.86 0.78 -11.50
CA ASN A 147 10.05 0.58 -10.66
C ASN A 147 11.28 1.37 -11.15
N SER A 148 11.18 2.68 -11.26
CA SER A 148 12.28 3.50 -11.76
C SER A 148 12.61 4.66 -10.83
N LYS A 149 13.91 5.00 -10.74
CA LYS A 149 14.41 6.15 -9.97
C LYS A 149 13.68 7.45 -10.35
N GLU A 150 13.41 7.65 -11.64
CA GLU A 150 12.69 8.84 -12.13
C GLU A 150 11.29 8.95 -11.51
N LYS A 151 10.55 7.82 -11.43
CA LYS A 151 9.20 7.79 -10.86
C LYS A 151 9.26 7.98 -9.34
N MET A 152 10.26 7.37 -8.70
CA MET A 152 10.49 7.54 -7.27
C MET A 152 10.77 9.02 -6.94
N LEU A 153 11.68 9.71 -7.64
CA LEU A 153 11.97 11.11 -7.41
C LEU A 153 10.75 12.02 -7.58
N LYS A 154 9.92 11.77 -8.61
CA LYS A 154 8.68 12.52 -8.83
C LYS A 154 7.64 12.33 -7.73
N LEU A 155 7.61 11.17 -7.07
CA LEU A 155 6.75 10.94 -5.92
C LEU A 155 7.37 11.54 -4.65
N TRP A 156 8.67 11.32 -4.43
CA TRP A 156 9.41 11.85 -3.28
C TRP A 156 9.27 13.38 -3.13
N GLU A 157 9.38 14.11 -4.25
CA GLU A 157 9.27 15.57 -4.28
C GLU A 157 7.96 16.10 -3.65
N VAL A 158 6.86 15.34 -3.75
CA VAL A 158 5.53 15.78 -3.31
C VAL A 158 4.98 15.01 -2.12
N ARG A 159 5.44 13.77 -1.91
CA ARG A 159 4.97 12.87 -0.86
C ARG A 159 6.14 12.07 -0.25
N PRO A 160 7.12 12.74 0.37
CA PRO A 160 8.22 12.04 1.05
C PRO A 160 7.75 11.18 2.23
N ASP A 161 6.58 11.49 2.76
CA ASP A 161 5.92 10.74 3.84
C ASP A 161 5.50 9.30 3.45
N LEU A 162 5.45 8.97 2.15
CA LEU A 162 5.11 7.63 1.67
C LEU A 162 6.30 6.66 1.64
N PHE A 163 7.49 7.12 2.01
CA PHE A 163 8.70 6.32 2.00
C PHE A 163 9.09 5.91 3.42
N TYR A 164 9.81 4.80 3.56
CA TYR A 164 10.24 4.36 4.87
C TYR A 164 11.09 5.42 5.58
N ARG A 165 11.03 5.42 6.90
CA ARG A 165 11.73 6.40 7.71
C ARG A 165 13.23 6.36 7.48
N GLY A 166 13.81 7.51 7.14
CA GLY A 166 15.25 7.65 6.86
C GLY A 166 15.62 7.36 5.41
N PHE A 167 14.64 7.15 4.51
CA PHE A 167 14.93 7.05 3.08
C PHE A 167 15.45 8.38 2.55
N GLU A 168 16.58 8.32 1.83
CA GLU A 168 17.22 9.46 1.15
C GLU A 168 17.56 9.05 -0.29
N PRO A 169 16.93 9.66 -1.32
CA PRO A 169 17.09 9.24 -2.72
C PRO A 169 18.51 9.34 -3.29
N GLU A 170 19.34 10.18 -2.68
CA GLU A 170 20.73 10.42 -3.12
C GLU A 170 21.71 9.39 -2.57
N VAL A 171 21.35 8.77 -1.44
CA VAL A 171 22.21 7.85 -0.69
C VAL A 171 21.80 6.39 -0.90
N HIS A 172 20.49 6.15 -1.06
CA HIS A 172 19.93 4.80 -1.19
C HIS A 172 19.80 4.41 -2.65
N PHE A 173 20.27 3.21 -2.99
CA PHE A 173 20.22 2.62 -4.34
C PHE A 173 19.61 1.22 -4.25
N PRO A 174 18.30 1.09 -3.95
CA PRO A 174 17.65 -0.21 -3.86
C PRO A 174 17.56 -0.88 -5.24
N ASP A 175 17.53 -2.19 -5.26
CA ASP A 175 17.27 -2.98 -6.47
C ASP A 175 15.83 -2.76 -6.96
N ASP A 176 14.90 -2.58 -6.03
CA ASP A 176 13.50 -2.23 -6.29
C ASP A 176 13.11 -0.92 -5.61
N TRP A 177 12.81 0.11 -6.40
CA TRP A 177 12.39 1.43 -5.91
C TRP A 177 10.99 1.40 -5.27
N ALA A 178 10.14 0.45 -5.67
CA ALA A 178 8.82 0.28 -5.07
C ALA A 178 8.90 -0.26 -3.64
N ASP A 179 10.00 -0.93 -3.26
CA ASP A 179 10.22 -1.43 -1.90
C ASP A 179 10.57 -0.32 -0.91
N THR A 180 10.91 0.88 -1.42
CA THR A 180 11.09 2.05 -0.56
C THR A 180 9.79 2.65 -0.05
N ILE A 181 8.65 2.23 -0.60
CA ILE A 181 7.32 2.69 -0.20
C ILE A 181 6.87 1.98 1.07
N GLU A 182 6.50 2.78 2.06
CA GLU A 182 5.88 2.34 3.30
C GLU A 182 4.53 3.08 3.49
N LEU A 183 3.43 2.36 3.31
CA LEU A 183 2.08 2.92 3.37
C LEU A 183 1.46 2.63 4.75
N SER A 184 1.19 3.68 5.53
CA SER A 184 0.39 3.58 6.74
C SER A 184 -1.11 3.56 6.44
N SER A 185 -1.92 3.11 7.40
CA SER A 185 -3.38 3.13 7.28
C SER A 185 -3.92 4.56 7.15
N GLU A 186 -3.29 5.54 7.82
CA GLU A 186 -3.64 6.96 7.76
C GLU A 186 -3.37 7.54 6.36
N GLN A 187 -2.23 7.22 5.78
CA GLN A 187 -1.87 7.66 4.42
C GLN A 187 -2.83 7.08 3.37
N ILE A 188 -3.21 5.82 3.53
CA ILE A 188 -4.19 5.17 2.66
C ILE A 188 -5.57 5.81 2.81
N ALA A 189 -5.98 6.17 4.04
CA ALA A 189 -7.26 6.82 4.29
C ALA A 189 -7.40 8.14 3.53
N VAL A 190 -6.31 8.89 3.35
CA VAL A 190 -6.28 10.12 2.54
C VAL A 190 -6.69 9.83 1.10
N PHE A 191 -6.13 8.77 0.49
CA PHE A 191 -6.48 8.38 -0.88
C PHE A 191 -7.90 7.82 -1.02
N LEU A 192 -8.47 7.28 0.06
CA LEU A 192 -9.84 6.74 0.08
C LEU A 192 -10.91 7.79 0.43
N THR A 193 -10.52 9.05 0.66
CA THR A 193 -11.46 10.14 0.89
C THR A 193 -11.91 10.72 -0.46
N PRO A 194 -13.22 10.79 -0.71
CA PRO A 194 -13.78 11.27 -1.97
C PRO A 194 -13.55 12.76 -2.18
#